data_6e5993db1d217cea13426840af7faa22
#
_entry.id   6e5993db1d217cea13426840af7faa22
#
_cell.length_a   1.000
_cell.length_b   1.000
_cell.length_c   1.000
_cell.angle_alpha   90.00
_cell.angle_beta   90.00
_cell.angle_gamma   90.00
#
_symmetry.space_group_name_H-M   'P 1'
#
loop_
_entity.id
_entity.type
_entity.pdbx_description
1 polymer ?
#
loop_
_entity_poly.entity_id
_entity_poly.type
_entity_poly.pdbx_seq_one_letter_code
_entity_poly.pdbx_strand_id
1 'polypeptide(L)'
;MGGKIYLSTGIDAITTDSGRVTGLNIEIQGEIKHEKFDAVISSTPSHIFDAITEGLSTEYRRNLRGITYMAAVLLILVMDRPLSNKYWLNIADRNIPFVGVIEHTNLIDPSHYNGSHIVYLSNYLTPDSKYYSMTQTELLNAYIPHLSKINPKFSKGWIQEIHHHKIDGAQPIIGPNYSERMPPHDTGIKNLYLANTSQIYPEDRGTNYSVKMGRHIAQLAITNSCST
;
A
#
# COMPACT_ATOMS: atom_id res chain seq x y z
N MET A 1 -16.33 11.29 15.99
CA MET A 1 -15.04 11.88 16.34
C MET A 1 -14.69 13.15 15.54
N GLY A 2 -15.53 13.63 14.63
CA GLY A 2 -15.41 14.93 13.94
C GLY A 2 -14.32 15.04 12.86
N GLY A 3 -13.64 13.96 12.51
CA GLY A 3 -12.67 13.98 11.40
C GLY A 3 -13.36 14.16 10.04
N LYS A 4 -12.67 14.83 9.09
CA LYS A 4 -13.11 14.99 7.71
C LYS A 4 -12.27 14.11 6.80
N ILE A 5 -12.90 13.52 5.77
CA ILE A 5 -12.22 12.74 4.73
C ILE A 5 -12.45 13.45 3.40
N TYR A 6 -11.37 13.73 2.68
CA TYR A 6 -11.41 14.30 1.34
C TYR A 6 -10.96 13.22 0.35
N LEU A 7 -11.84 12.85 -0.56
CA LEU A 7 -11.55 11.92 -1.65
C LEU A 7 -11.18 12.70 -2.91
N SER A 8 -10.49 12.04 -3.85
CA SER A 8 -10.05 12.65 -5.12
C SER A 8 -9.27 13.96 -4.92
N THR A 9 -8.43 13.98 -3.87
CA THR A 9 -7.67 15.14 -3.44
C THR A 9 -6.18 14.76 -3.43
N GLY A 10 -5.41 15.33 -4.34
CA GLY A 10 -3.96 15.15 -4.42
C GLY A 10 -3.23 16.07 -3.46
N ILE A 11 -2.03 15.69 -3.04
CA ILE A 11 -1.10 16.57 -2.32
C ILE A 11 0.09 16.84 -3.23
N ASP A 12 0.23 18.10 -3.63
CA ASP A 12 1.35 18.55 -4.47
C ASP A 12 2.61 18.78 -3.64
N ALA A 13 2.48 19.42 -2.48
CA ALA A 13 3.61 19.68 -1.59
C ALA A 13 3.19 19.78 -0.11
N ILE A 14 4.12 19.42 0.77
CA ILE A 14 4.08 19.75 2.20
C ILE A 14 4.90 21.03 2.37
N THR A 15 4.24 22.09 2.80
CA THR A 15 4.88 23.40 2.94
C THR A 15 5.51 23.59 4.32
N THR A 16 6.71 24.18 4.33
CA THR A 16 7.48 24.40 5.54
C THR A 16 8.04 25.83 5.57
N ASP A 17 8.19 26.38 6.76
CA ASP A 17 8.90 27.63 7.00
C ASP A 17 9.71 27.54 8.29
N SER A 18 10.95 28.02 8.25
CA SER A 18 11.85 28.07 9.41
C SER A 18 11.91 26.77 10.22
N GLY A 19 11.94 25.61 9.51
CA GLY A 19 12.03 24.27 10.11
C GLY A 19 10.74 23.77 10.76
N ARG A 20 9.60 24.36 10.43
CA ARG A 20 8.26 23.94 10.89
C ARG A 20 7.34 23.71 9.69
N VAL A 21 6.46 22.73 9.78
CA VAL A 21 5.37 22.57 8.80
C VAL A 21 4.37 23.73 8.93
N THR A 22 3.91 24.25 7.79
CA THR A 22 2.94 25.34 7.72
C THR A 22 1.62 24.94 7.09
N GLY A 23 1.62 23.87 6.28
CA GLY A 23 0.41 23.40 5.60
C GLY A 23 0.70 22.46 4.46
N LEU A 24 -0.28 22.37 3.57
CA LEU A 24 -0.25 21.54 2.37
C LEU A 24 -0.68 22.34 1.15
N ASN A 25 -0.04 22.10 0.02
CA ASN A 25 -0.58 22.43 -1.29
C ASN A 25 -1.44 21.26 -1.75
N ILE A 26 -2.73 21.49 -1.83
CA ILE A 26 -3.74 20.48 -2.14
C ILE A 26 -4.22 20.70 -3.57
N GLU A 27 -4.18 19.63 -4.39
CA GLU A 27 -4.70 19.64 -5.75
C GLU A 27 -6.11 19.06 -5.78
N ILE A 28 -7.07 19.89 -6.21
CA ILE A 28 -8.47 19.50 -6.43
C ILE A 28 -8.87 19.93 -7.82
N GLN A 29 -9.24 18.99 -8.68
CA GLN A 29 -9.68 19.24 -10.06
C GLN A 29 -8.68 20.07 -10.91
N GLY A 30 -7.37 19.88 -10.67
CA GLY A 30 -6.30 20.59 -11.36
C GLY A 30 -5.98 21.99 -10.81
N GLU A 31 -6.66 22.43 -9.77
CA GLU A 31 -6.33 23.66 -9.04
C GLU A 31 -5.56 23.36 -7.76
N ILE A 32 -4.45 24.08 -7.56
CA ILE A 32 -3.65 23.97 -6.32
C ILE A 32 -4.12 25.07 -5.35
N LYS A 33 -4.50 24.64 -4.13
CA LYS A 33 -4.88 25.50 -3.01
C LYS A 33 -3.98 25.22 -1.84
N HIS A 34 -3.51 26.29 -1.19
CA HIS A 34 -2.76 26.18 0.05
C HIS A 34 -3.70 26.13 1.25
N GLU A 35 -3.58 25.07 2.07
CA GLU A 35 -4.29 24.96 3.34
C GLU A 35 -3.31 24.86 4.50
N LYS A 36 -3.56 25.63 5.57
CA LYS A 36 -2.73 25.66 6.77
C LYS A 36 -3.10 24.54 7.71
N PHE A 37 -2.08 23.92 8.31
CA PHE A 37 -2.23 22.90 9.34
C PHE A 37 -1.19 23.07 10.44
N ASP A 38 -1.58 22.83 11.69
CA ASP A 38 -0.68 22.92 12.85
C ASP A 38 0.30 21.76 12.90
N ALA A 39 -0.08 20.61 12.38
CA ALA A 39 0.75 19.42 12.25
C ALA A 39 0.32 18.58 11.03
N VAL A 40 1.25 17.87 10.44
CA VAL A 40 1.03 16.96 9.31
C VAL A 40 1.62 15.58 9.63
N ILE A 41 0.82 14.53 9.42
CA ILE A 41 1.27 13.15 9.46
C ILE A 41 1.11 12.60 8.05
N SER A 42 2.23 12.27 7.39
CA SER A 42 2.21 11.60 6.09
C SER A 42 2.22 10.08 6.28
N SER A 43 1.33 9.39 5.57
CA SER A 43 1.33 7.92 5.48
C SER A 43 1.73 7.41 4.10
N THR A 44 2.22 8.28 3.23
CA THR A 44 2.64 7.94 1.88
C THR A 44 3.93 7.09 1.85
N PRO A 45 4.19 6.31 0.80
CA PRO A 45 5.49 5.65 0.60
C PRO A 45 6.66 6.64 0.68
N SER A 46 7.81 6.16 1.12
CA SER A 46 8.97 7.01 1.42
C SER A 46 9.45 7.85 0.24
N HIS A 47 9.39 7.32 -0.99
CA HIS A 47 9.77 8.05 -2.20
C HIS A 47 8.77 9.16 -2.56
N ILE A 48 7.47 8.94 -2.29
CA ILE A 48 6.45 9.98 -2.47
C ILE A 48 6.65 11.08 -1.42
N PHE A 49 6.85 10.71 -0.16
CA PHE A 49 7.12 11.67 0.90
C PHE A 49 8.35 12.54 0.62
N ASP A 50 9.45 11.92 0.13
CA ASP A 50 10.66 12.66 -0.28
C ASP A 50 10.38 13.66 -1.40
N ALA A 51 9.54 13.27 -2.38
CA ALA A 51 9.22 14.10 -3.54
C ALA A 51 8.37 15.33 -3.18
N ILE A 52 7.43 15.19 -2.26
CA ILE A 52 6.48 16.27 -1.89
C ILE A 52 6.92 17.11 -0.69
N THR A 53 8.08 16.81 -0.07
CA THR A 53 8.53 17.49 1.17
C THR A 53 9.83 18.24 0.92
N GLU A 54 9.82 19.55 1.07
CA GLU A 54 11.02 20.37 1.10
C GLU A 54 11.58 20.50 2.52
N GLY A 55 12.85 20.91 2.64
CA GLY A 55 13.48 21.20 3.94
C GLY A 55 13.92 19.98 4.76
N LEU A 56 13.72 18.75 4.29
CA LEU A 56 14.27 17.55 4.96
C LEU A 56 15.80 17.58 4.96
N SER A 57 16.42 17.13 6.06
CA SER A 57 17.88 17.01 6.15
C SER A 57 18.43 16.02 5.11
N THR A 58 19.67 16.21 4.68
CA THR A 58 20.36 15.32 3.74
C THR A 58 20.41 13.88 4.25
N GLU A 59 20.57 13.69 5.56
CA GLU A 59 20.61 12.39 6.19
C GLU A 59 19.22 11.70 6.15
N TYR A 60 18.17 12.43 6.49
CA TYR A 60 16.80 11.89 6.46
C TYR A 60 16.41 11.49 5.03
N ARG A 61 16.71 12.35 4.02
CA ARG A 61 16.50 12.03 2.60
C ARG A 61 17.29 10.79 2.14
N ARG A 62 18.53 10.64 2.59
CA ARG A 62 19.34 9.45 2.28
C ARG A 62 18.65 8.18 2.80
N ASN A 63 18.11 8.20 4.02
CA ASN A 63 17.38 7.06 4.59
C ASN A 63 16.10 6.75 3.80
N LEU A 64 15.31 7.78 3.44
CA LEU A 64 14.12 7.60 2.59
C LEU A 64 14.45 6.96 1.25
N ARG A 65 15.48 7.49 0.55
CA ARG A 65 15.93 6.99 -0.76
C ARG A 65 16.60 5.63 -0.72
N GLY A 66 17.09 5.23 0.45
CA GLY A 66 17.64 3.90 0.70
C GLY A 66 16.59 2.79 0.80
N ILE A 67 15.30 3.14 0.85
CA ILE A 67 14.21 2.17 0.90
C ILE A 67 13.80 1.82 -0.53
N THR A 68 13.97 0.56 -0.88
CA THR A 68 13.44 0.00 -2.13
C THR A 68 12.14 -0.74 -1.87
N TYR A 69 11.27 -0.79 -2.87
CA TYR A 69 9.97 -1.44 -2.75
C TYR A 69 9.80 -2.51 -3.83
N MET A 70 9.11 -3.57 -3.48
CA MET A 70 8.48 -4.42 -4.48
C MET A 70 7.15 -3.81 -4.88
N ALA A 71 6.85 -3.90 -6.16
CA ALA A 71 5.51 -3.66 -6.67
C ALA A 71 4.60 -4.86 -6.39
N ALA A 72 3.30 -4.62 -6.40
CA ALA A 72 2.30 -5.68 -6.42
C ALA A 72 1.37 -5.52 -7.61
N VAL A 73 0.98 -6.64 -8.19
CA VAL A 73 -0.11 -6.72 -9.13
C VAL A 73 -1.14 -7.73 -8.62
N LEU A 74 -2.40 -7.37 -8.72
CA LEU A 74 -3.49 -8.12 -8.16
C LEU A 74 -4.62 -8.22 -9.18
N LEU A 75 -5.09 -9.45 -9.44
CA LEU A 75 -6.39 -9.69 -10.04
C LEU A 75 -7.37 -10.16 -8.96
N ILE A 76 -8.51 -9.51 -8.85
CA ILE A 76 -9.63 -9.97 -8.05
C ILE A 76 -10.65 -10.53 -9.03
N LEU A 77 -10.95 -11.81 -8.88
CA LEU A 77 -11.96 -12.51 -9.68
C LEU A 77 -13.23 -12.62 -8.86
N VAL A 78 -14.33 -12.12 -9.39
CA VAL A 78 -15.68 -12.40 -8.90
C VAL A 78 -16.20 -13.60 -9.69
N MET A 79 -16.53 -14.68 -8.99
CA MET A 79 -16.84 -15.96 -9.59
C MET A 79 -18.23 -16.46 -9.15
N ASP A 80 -18.89 -17.25 -10.00
CA ASP A 80 -20.20 -17.86 -9.70
C ASP A 80 -20.10 -19.09 -8.76
N ARG A 81 -18.90 -19.58 -8.50
CA ARG A 81 -18.61 -20.75 -7.66
C ARG A 81 -17.18 -20.70 -7.13
N PRO A 82 -16.86 -21.49 -6.07
CA PRO A 82 -15.54 -21.49 -5.46
C PRO A 82 -14.47 -22.08 -6.40
N LEU A 83 -13.26 -21.51 -6.34
CA LEU A 83 -12.07 -22.06 -6.97
C LEU A 83 -11.54 -23.25 -6.16
N SER A 84 -11.53 -23.12 -4.83
CA SER A 84 -11.01 -24.13 -3.90
C SER A 84 -11.80 -24.13 -2.59
N ASN A 85 -11.41 -24.97 -1.63
CA ASN A 85 -11.93 -24.95 -0.26
C ASN A 85 -10.91 -24.37 0.73
N LYS A 86 -9.90 -23.64 0.26
CA LYS A 86 -8.84 -23.04 1.09
C LYS A 86 -8.93 -21.52 1.05
N TYR A 87 -8.84 -20.90 2.22
CA TYR A 87 -8.77 -19.45 2.31
C TYR A 87 -7.49 -18.90 1.69
N TRP A 88 -6.34 -19.52 1.97
CA TRP A 88 -5.03 -19.06 1.52
C TRP A 88 -4.21 -20.20 0.94
N LEU A 89 -3.66 -19.99 -0.25
CA LEU A 89 -2.71 -20.88 -0.92
C LEU A 89 -1.44 -20.10 -1.27
N ASN A 90 -0.32 -20.50 -0.69
CA ASN A 90 0.99 -20.06 -1.15
C ASN A 90 1.39 -20.91 -2.37
N ILE A 91 1.82 -20.26 -3.43
CA ILE A 91 2.22 -20.91 -4.67
C ILE A 91 3.73 -21.08 -4.68
N ALA A 92 4.20 -22.30 -4.50
CA ALA A 92 5.63 -22.66 -4.50
C ALA A 92 6.14 -23.07 -5.89
N ASP A 93 5.27 -23.40 -6.84
CA ASP A 93 5.65 -23.75 -8.22
C ASP A 93 6.10 -22.49 -8.96
N ARG A 94 7.40 -22.40 -9.25
CA ARG A 94 8.02 -21.26 -9.95
C ARG A 94 7.55 -21.07 -11.40
N ASN A 95 6.85 -22.06 -11.97
CA ASN A 95 6.24 -21.94 -13.31
C ASN A 95 4.87 -21.25 -13.26
N ILE A 96 4.32 -21.00 -12.08
CA ILE A 96 3.08 -20.24 -11.90
C ILE A 96 3.46 -18.79 -11.65
N PRO A 97 2.93 -17.84 -12.45
CA PRO A 97 3.37 -16.45 -12.43
C PRO A 97 2.73 -15.58 -11.34
N PHE A 98 2.17 -16.16 -10.30
CA PHE A 98 1.65 -15.48 -9.12
C PHE A 98 2.05 -16.25 -7.86
N VAL A 99 2.15 -15.56 -6.72
CA VAL A 99 2.69 -16.11 -5.47
C VAL A 99 1.62 -16.52 -4.47
N GLY A 100 0.41 -16.02 -4.61
CA GLY A 100 -0.67 -16.31 -3.68
C GLY A 100 -2.05 -16.32 -4.33
N VAL A 101 -2.88 -17.22 -3.82
CA VAL A 101 -4.31 -17.26 -4.11
C VAL A 101 -5.05 -17.15 -2.79
N ILE A 102 -5.85 -16.10 -2.65
CA ILE A 102 -6.68 -15.89 -1.47
C ILE A 102 -8.14 -15.99 -1.89
N GLU A 103 -8.82 -17.03 -1.47
CA GLU A 103 -10.25 -17.18 -1.67
C GLU A 103 -10.99 -16.61 -0.47
N HIS A 104 -11.26 -15.31 -0.54
CA HIS A 104 -11.81 -14.51 0.53
C HIS A 104 -13.13 -15.08 1.08
N THR A 105 -13.95 -15.62 0.20
CA THR A 105 -15.25 -16.19 0.54
C THR A 105 -15.18 -17.57 1.20
N ASN A 106 -14.00 -18.13 1.42
CA ASN A 106 -13.79 -19.25 2.34
C ASN A 106 -13.59 -18.78 3.81
N LEU A 107 -13.47 -17.46 4.05
CA LEU A 107 -13.41 -16.84 5.36
C LEU A 107 -14.68 -16.04 5.66
N ILE A 108 -15.16 -15.26 4.68
CA ILE A 108 -16.37 -14.44 4.78
C ILE A 108 -17.46 -15.06 3.91
N ASP A 109 -18.65 -15.24 4.47
CA ASP A 109 -19.75 -15.92 3.77
C ASP A 109 -20.10 -15.23 2.44
N PRO A 110 -20.25 -15.99 1.33
CA PRO A 110 -20.60 -15.46 0.01
C PRO A 110 -21.91 -14.63 -0.01
N SER A 111 -22.82 -14.84 0.95
CA SER A 111 -24.05 -14.04 1.06
C SER A 111 -23.79 -12.54 1.21
N HIS A 112 -22.64 -12.14 1.77
CA HIS A 112 -22.20 -10.75 1.82
C HIS A 112 -21.83 -10.18 0.44
N TYR A 113 -21.69 -11.02 -0.58
CA TYR A 113 -21.29 -10.71 -1.94
C TYR A 113 -22.35 -11.20 -2.95
N ASN A 114 -23.63 -11.19 -2.59
CA ASN A 114 -24.74 -11.67 -3.42
C ASN A 114 -24.57 -13.12 -3.91
N GLY A 115 -23.92 -13.97 -3.11
CA GLY A 115 -23.62 -15.35 -3.47
C GLY A 115 -22.40 -15.55 -4.35
N SER A 116 -21.69 -14.47 -4.72
CA SER A 116 -20.47 -14.55 -5.52
C SER A 116 -19.27 -14.98 -4.68
N HIS A 117 -18.31 -15.65 -5.32
CA HIS A 117 -17.04 -16.06 -4.73
C HIS A 117 -15.93 -15.10 -5.13
N ILE A 118 -15.16 -14.63 -4.15
CA ILE A 118 -14.12 -13.62 -4.35
C ILE A 118 -12.74 -14.26 -4.22
N VAL A 119 -11.98 -14.25 -5.30
CA VAL A 119 -10.65 -14.85 -5.39
C VAL A 119 -9.61 -13.80 -5.78
N TYR A 120 -8.58 -13.65 -4.96
CA TYR A 120 -7.44 -12.76 -5.23
C TYR A 120 -6.28 -13.60 -5.78
N LEU A 121 -5.75 -13.21 -6.93
CA LEU A 121 -4.50 -13.70 -7.49
C LEU A 121 -3.44 -12.63 -7.27
N SER A 122 -2.57 -12.82 -6.29
CA SER A 122 -1.59 -11.82 -5.88
C SER A 122 -0.19 -12.16 -6.37
N ASN A 123 0.53 -11.11 -6.78
CA ASN A 123 1.93 -11.23 -7.14
C ASN A 123 2.74 -10.03 -6.62
N TYR A 124 3.87 -10.31 -5.96
CA TYR A 124 4.90 -9.33 -5.66
C TYR A 124 6.02 -9.47 -6.68
N LEU A 125 6.44 -8.35 -7.24
CA LEU A 125 7.39 -8.34 -8.34
C LEU A 125 8.14 -7.00 -8.40
N THR A 126 9.18 -6.94 -9.21
CA THR A 126 9.87 -5.68 -9.47
C THR A 126 9.10 -4.84 -10.50
N PRO A 127 9.17 -3.49 -10.43
CA PRO A 127 8.43 -2.61 -11.36
C PRO A 127 8.75 -2.83 -12.85
N ASP A 128 9.92 -3.39 -13.16
CA ASP A 128 10.36 -3.74 -14.52
C ASP A 128 9.84 -5.10 -15.00
N SER A 129 9.14 -5.85 -14.15
CA SER A 129 8.56 -7.13 -14.54
C SER A 129 7.52 -6.96 -15.65
N LYS A 130 7.59 -7.86 -16.66
CA LYS A 130 6.58 -7.90 -17.74
C LYS A 130 5.13 -8.00 -17.22
N TYR A 131 4.91 -8.68 -16.10
CA TYR A 131 3.57 -8.82 -15.53
C TYR A 131 3.04 -7.50 -14.95
N TYR A 132 3.93 -6.60 -14.51
CA TYR A 132 3.53 -5.29 -14.02
C TYR A 132 3.04 -4.37 -15.14
N SER A 133 3.63 -4.47 -16.34
CA SER A 133 3.23 -3.66 -17.50
C SER A 133 1.95 -4.17 -18.20
N MET A 134 1.56 -5.43 -17.98
CA MET A 134 0.40 -6.05 -18.64
C MET A 134 -0.91 -5.30 -18.32
N THR A 135 -1.79 -5.28 -19.31
CA THR A 135 -3.20 -4.92 -19.16
C THR A 135 -3.94 -6.03 -18.38
N GLN A 136 -5.15 -5.72 -17.88
CA GLN A 136 -6.01 -6.70 -17.22
C GLN A 136 -6.20 -7.98 -18.05
N THR A 137 -6.49 -7.82 -19.34
CA THR A 137 -6.75 -8.94 -20.24
C THR A 137 -5.50 -9.80 -20.48
N GLU A 138 -4.35 -9.17 -20.68
CA GLU A 138 -3.08 -9.88 -20.87
C GLU A 138 -2.69 -10.65 -19.61
N LEU A 139 -2.80 -10.02 -18.44
CA LEU A 139 -2.48 -10.64 -17.16
C LEU A 139 -3.42 -11.82 -16.87
N LEU A 140 -4.72 -11.65 -17.09
CA LEU A 140 -5.69 -12.73 -16.94
C LEU A 140 -5.35 -13.91 -17.84
N ASN A 141 -5.07 -13.65 -19.12
CA ASN A 141 -4.72 -14.72 -20.08
C ASN A 141 -3.43 -15.43 -19.67
N ALA A 142 -2.48 -14.73 -19.07
CA ALA A 142 -1.26 -15.34 -18.53
C ALA A 142 -1.53 -16.22 -17.29
N TYR A 143 -2.53 -15.85 -16.46
CA TYR A 143 -2.81 -16.54 -15.19
C TYR A 143 -3.78 -17.71 -15.32
N ILE A 144 -4.78 -17.61 -16.21
CA ILE A 144 -5.85 -18.62 -16.40
C ILE A 144 -5.32 -20.07 -16.57
N PRO A 145 -4.28 -20.36 -17.39
CA PRO A 145 -3.81 -21.72 -17.57
C PRO A 145 -3.34 -22.39 -16.27
N HIS A 146 -2.96 -21.60 -15.28
CA HIS A 146 -2.47 -22.09 -14.01
C HIS A 146 -3.58 -22.37 -12.98
N LEU A 147 -4.76 -21.77 -13.16
CA LEU A 147 -5.90 -22.03 -12.27
C LEU A 147 -6.42 -23.46 -12.36
N SER A 148 -6.28 -24.11 -13.52
CA SER A 148 -6.60 -25.53 -13.69
C SER A 148 -5.71 -26.47 -12.88
N LYS A 149 -4.50 -26.02 -12.49
CA LYS A 149 -3.63 -26.78 -11.55
C LYS A 149 -4.17 -26.76 -10.12
N ILE A 150 -4.90 -25.69 -9.76
CA ILE A 150 -5.54 -25.55 -8.44
C ILE A 150 -6.87 -26.30 -8.43
N ASN A 151 -7.67 -26.10 -9.47
CA ASN A 151 -8.93 -26.80 -9.66
C ASN A 151 -9.03 -27.34 -11.10
N PRO A 152 -8.90 -28.67 -11.30
CA PRO A 152 -8.99 -29.26 -12.64
C PRO A 152 -10.31 -29.03 -13.37
N LYS A 153 -11.38 -28.65 -12.64
CA LYS A 153 -12.70 -28.33 -13.21
C LYS A 153 -12.84 -26.85 -13.56
N PHE A 154 -11.83 -26.02 -13.24
CA PHE A 154 -11.91 -24.59 -13.50
C PHE A 154 -12.22 -24.29 -14.97
N SER A 155 -13.13 -23.36 -15.18
CA SER A 155 -13.47 -22.80 -16.49
C SER A 155 -13.48 -21.28 -16.42
N LYS A 156 -12.97 -20.62 -17.46
CA LYS A 156 -13.03 -19.17 -17.58
C LYS A 156 -14.47 -18.62 -17.45
N GLY A 157 -15.47 -19.41 -17.85
CA GLY A 157 -16.88 -19.06 -17.72
C GLY A 157 -17.38 -18.93 -16.27
N TRP A 158 -16.59 -19.34 -15.27
CA TRP A 158 -16.94 -19.11 -13.86
C TRP A 158 -16.71 -17.66 -13.42
N ILE A 159 -15.90 -16.90 -14.17
CA ILE A 159 -15.55 -15.52 -13.86
C ILE A 159 -16.67 -14.61 -14.38
N GLN A 160 -17.27 -13.87 -13.46
CA GLN A 160 -18.33 -12.89 -13.73
C GLN A 160 -17.77 -11.49 -13.90
N GLU A 161 -16.81 -11.10 -13.05
CA GLU A 161 -16.20 -9.78 -13.04
C GLU A 161 -14.72 -9.87 -12.67
N ILE A 162 -13.92 -8.89 -13.08
CA ILE A 162 -12.47 -8.83 -12.83
C ILE A 162 -12.09 -7.42 -12.46
N HIS A 163 -11.36 -7.29 -11.35
CA HIS A 163 -10.71 -6.04 -10.98
C HIS A 163 -9.20 -6.22 -11.05
N HIS A 164 -8.50 -5.23 -11.60
CA HIS A 164 -7.05 -5.23 -11.75
C HIS A 164 -6.45 -4.04 -11.01
N HIS A 165 -5.55 -4.34 -10.08
CA HIS A 165 -4.87 -3.32 -9.26
C HIS A 165 -3.36 -3.46 -9.41
N LYS A 166 -2.66 -2.31 -9.44
CA LYS A 166 -1.21 -2.20 -9.46
C LYS A 166 -0.77 -1.22 -8.38
N ILE A 167 0.27 -1.58 -7.64
CA ILE A 167 0.84 -0.76 -6.57
C ILE A 167 2.36 -0.84 -6.71
N ASP A 168 3.03 0.28 -6.96
CA ASP A 168 4.49 0.33 -7.14
C ASP A 168 5.26 0.30 -5.81
N GLY A 169 4.69 0.84 -4.76
CA GLY A 169 5.24 0.87 -3.40
C GLY A 169 4.57 -0.11 -2.44
N ALA A 170 4.30 -1.35 -2.87
CA ALA A 170 3.49 -2.29 -2.10
C ALA A 170 4.20 -2.83 -0.86
N GLN A 171 5.48 -3.21 -0.99
CA GLN A 171 6.21 -3.89 0.07
C GLN A 171 7.66 -3.38 0.14
N PRO A 172 8.09 -2.75 1.24
CA PRO A 172 9.49 -2.37 1.41
C PRO A 172 10.38 -3.62 1.52
N ILE A 173 11.51 -3.60 0.86
CA ILE A 173 12.51 -4.66 0.90
C ILE A 173 13.40 -4.42 2.10
N ILE A 174 13.35 -5.33 3.05
CA ILE A 174 14.15 -5.28 4.27
C ILE A 174 15.51 -5.92 4.03
N GLY A 175 16.55 -5.11 4.01
CA GLY A 175 17.94 -5.56 3.88
C GLY A 175 18.63 -5.72 5.24
N PRO A 176 19.92 -6.14 5.26
CA PRO A 176 20.71 -6.22 6.47
C PRO A 176 20.80 -4.86 7.18
N ASN A 177 20.86 -4.90 8.53
CA ASN A 177 20.98 -3.72 9.41
C ASN A 177 19.88 -2.66 9.15
N TYR A 178 18.66 -3.12 8.85
CA TYR A 178 17.56 -2.21 8.49
C TYR A 178 17.22 -1.24 9.63
N SER A 179 17.28 -1.69 10.88
CA SER A 179 17.03 -0.85 12.07
C SER A 179 17.90 0.40 12.14
N GLU A 180 19.12 0.34 11.59
CA GLU A 180 20.07 1.46 11.60
C GLU A 180 19.75 2.53 10.50
N ARG A 181 18.97 2.15 9.50
CA ARG A 181 18.62 2.96 8.32
C ARG A 181 17.14 3.32 8.24
N MET A 182 16.33 2.71 9.07
CA MET A 182 14.89 2.97 9.10
C MET A 182 14.66 4.45 9.42
N PRO A 183 13.93 5.19 8.58
CA PRO A 183 13.64 6.59 8.87
C PRO A 183 12.87 6.71 10.20
N PRO A 184 13.27 7.60 11.09
CA PRO A 184 12.48 7.87 12.29
C PRO A 184 11.14 8.51 11.93
N HIS A 185 10.16 8.39 12.82
CA HIS A 185 8.86 9.03 12.65
C HIS A 185 8.92 10.55 12.69
N ASP A 186 9.81 11.08 13.54
CA ASP A 186 10.13 12.52 13.57
C ASP A 186 11.06 12.84 12.40
N THR A 187 10.63 13.78 11.57
CA THR A 187 11.36 14.13 10.34
C THR A 187 12.47 15.16 10.57
N GLY A 188 12.56 15.72 11.79
CA GLY A 188 13.40 16.88 12.10
C GLY A 188 12.77 18.21 11.70
N ILE A 189 11.63 18.21 11.00
CA ILE A 189 10.81 19.39 10.75
C ILE A 189 9.71 19.43 11.81
N LYS A 190 9.64 20.50 12.57
CA LYS A 190 8.68 20.62 13.69
C LYS A 190 7.26 20.37 13.21
N ASN A 191 6.53 19.47 13.88
CA ASN A 191 5.15 19.07 13.61
C ASN A 191 4.93 18.33 12.27
N LEU A 192 5.99 17.83 11.65
CA LEU A 192 5.88 16.95 10.47
C LEU A 192 6.36 15.54 10.82
N TYR A 193 5.50 14.56 10.58
CA TYR A 193 5.76 13.16 10.91
C TYR A 193 5.56 12.27 9.69
N LEU A 194 6.35 11.19 9.62
CA LEU A 194 6.17 10.10 8.65
C LEU A 194 5.71 8.85 9.40
N ALA A 195 4.65 8.19 8.90
CA ALA A 195 4.10 6.97 9.45
C ALA A 195 3.68 6.00 8.33
N ASN A 196 4.61 5.25 7.76
CA ASN A 196 4.34 4.33 6.68
C ASN A 196 4.87 2.91 6.94
N THR A 197 4.55 1.97 6.07
CA THR A 197 4.86 0.55 6.22
C THR A 197 6.36 0.25 6.30
N SER A 198 7.25 1.13 5.81
CA SER A 198 8.70 0.94 5.93
C SER A 198 9.21 1.07 7.36
N GLN A 199 8.42 1.65 8.26
CA GLN A 199 8.74 1.83 9.67
C GLN A 199 8.14 0.74 10.58
N ILE A 200 7.49 -0.26 10.00
CA ILE A 200 7.04 -1.47 10.71
C ILE A 200 8.15 -2.51 10.60
N TYR A 201 8.93 -2.67 11.66
CA TYR A 201 10.06 -3.59 11.77
C TYR A 201 10.36 -3.91 13.23
N PRO A 202 10.68 -5.15 13.60
CA PRO A 202 10.84 -6.35 12.75
C PRO A 202 9.54 -7.09 12.43
N GLU A 203 8.39 -6.57 12.85
CA GLU A 203 7.10 -7.21 12.70
C GLU A 203 6.63 -7.25 11.24
N ASP A 204 5.63 -8.09 10.98
CA ASP A 204 4.94 -8.11 9.69
C ASP A 204 4.09 -6.84 9.49
N ARG A 205 4.01 -6.38 8.25
CA ARG A 205 3.32 -5.14 7.87
C ARG A 205 1.81 -5.32 7.69
N GLY A 206 1.20 -5.92 8.71
CA GLY A 206 -0.23 -6.12 8.77
C GLY A 206 -0.99 -4.87 9.22
N THR A 207 -2.29 -4.86 8.98
CA THR A 207 -3.21 -3.77 9.38
C THR A 207 -3.16 -3.48 10.89
N ASN A 208 -3.00 -4.51 11.73
CA ASN A 208 -2.87 -4.40 13.18
C ASN A 208 -1.66 -3.52 13.58
N TYR A 209 -0.51 -3.69 12.94
CA TYR A 209 0.68 -2.87 13.19
C TYR A 209 0.54 -1.46 12.64
N SER A 210 -0.15 -1.29 11.51
CA SER A 210 -0.49 0.03 10.98
C SER A 210 -1.38 0.82 11.94
N VAL A 211 -2.39 0.17 12.55
CA VAL A 211 -3.24 0.80 13.59
C VAL A 211 -2.43 1.15 14.84
N LYS A 212 -1.53 0.25 15.29
CA LYS A 212 -0.64 0.50 16.43
C LYS A 212 0.26 1.71 16.16
N MET A 213 0.89 1.76 14.99
CA MET A 213 1.73 2.87 14.56
C MET A 213 0.93 4.18 14.48
N GLY A 214 -0.25 4.17 13.88
CA GLY A 214 -1.11 5.35 13.78
C GLY A 214 -1.46 5.95 15.15
N ARG A 215 -1.77 5.10 16.14
CA ARG A 215 -1.99 5.56 17.54
C ARG A 215 -0.74 6.18 18.15
N HIS A 216 0.42 5.55 17.95
CA HIS A 216 1.70 6.06 18.46
C HIS A 216 2.02 7.45 17.89
N ILE A 217 1.90 7.62 16.57
CA ILE A 217 2.22 8.90 15.92
C ILE A 217 1.21 9.98 16.27
N ALA A 218 -0.07 9.66 16.39
CA ALA A 218 -1.07 10.61 16.85
C ALA A 218 -0.74 11.13 18.25
N GLN A 219 -0.34 10.23 19.17
CA GLN A 219 0.08 10.63 20.52
C GLN A 219 1.33 11.51 20.51
N LEU A 220 2.32 11.17 19.68
CA LEU A 220 3.55 11.96 19.50
C LEU A 220 3.23 13.38 19.00
N ALA A 221 2.37 13.48 17.98
CA ALA A 221 1.96 14.76 17.42
C ALA A 221 1.21 15.64 18.46
N ILE A 222 0.32 15.05 19.25
CA ILE A 222 -0.41 15.77 20.31
C ILE A 222 0.56 16.27 21.38
N THR A 223 1.47 15.42 21.88
CA THR A 223 2.42 15.77 22.92
C THR A 223 3.34 16.92 22.50
N ASN A 224 3.85 16.86 21.27
CA ASN A 224 4.75 17.89 20.74
C ASN A 224 4.01 19.22 20.43
N SER A 225 2.72 19.16 20.10
CA SER A 225 1.91 20.38 19.88
C SER A 225 1.58 21.11 21.18
N CYS A 226 1.49 20.39 22.32
CA CYS A 226 1.22 20.98 23.63
C CYS A 226 2.46 21.56 24.30
N SER A 227 3.67 21.33 23.77
CA SER A 227 4.95 21.75 24.34
C SER A 227 5.45 23.10 23.77
N THR A 228 4.59 23.85 23.11
CA THR A 228 4.83 25.19 22.53
C THR A 228 3.92 26.22 23.16
#